data_03c00e5c0af2376b68659107d193b280
#
_entry.id   03c00e5c0af2376b68659107d193b280
#
_cell.length_a   1.000
_cell.length_b   1.000
_cell.length_c   1.000
_cell.angle_alpha   90.00
_cell.angle_beta   90.00
_cell.angle_gamma   90.00
#
_symmetry.space_group_name_H-M   'P 1'
#
loop_
_entity.id
_entity.type
_entity.pdbx_description
1 polymer ?
#
loop_
_entity_poly.entity_id
_entity_poly.type
_entity_poly.pdbx_seq_one_letter_code
_entity_poly.pdbx_strand_id
1 'polypeptide(L)'
;MTVDVLISEVGLRDGLQSISPIMPTPDKQAWIAAQHAAGCREMEVGSFVPASLLPQLADTAEVVRYAVGLEGLCVAALAPNLRGLQDAVANGAHKVTLPFSMSETHSLKNLNKTHAQVLAEIRDCVEFIKELPKHRRPQFEVSLSTAFGCTLEGPVPEYRVLNLSEQVVELGVDEVSLSDTTGYGNPRQLKRLVLGIRGNCGAEKLRGVHLHNTRGQGLANALMAVELGIMTLDASLGGIGGCPFAPGASGNIVTEDLVFMLESMGLSTGIDLAALIEVRELVRESLPDVELFGFTPDAGLPIGYRAA
;
A
#
# COMPACT_ATOMS: atom_id res chain seq x y z
N MET A 1 -17.52 -8.20 14.47
CA MET A 1 -16.33 -9.07 14.70
C MET A 1 -15.13 -8.17 14.79
N THR A 2 -14.18 -8.47 15.65
CA THR A 2 -12.90 -7.76 15.72
C THR A 2 -12.02 -8.26 14.57
N VAL A 3 -11.45 -7.34 13.80
CA VAL A 3 -10.49 -7.67 12.75
C VAL A 3 -9.12 -7.87 13.38
N ASP A 4 -8.48 -9.01 13.12
CA ASP A 4 -7.13 -9.30 13.62
C ASP A 4 -6.06 -8.70 12.71
N VAL A 5 -6.24 -8.78 11.39
CA VAL A 5 -5.32 -8.26 10.37
C VAL A 5 -6.06 -7.35 9.40
N LEU A 6 -5.63 -6.10 9.33
CA LEU A 6 -6.16 -5.13 8.38
C LEU A 6 -5.50 -5.32 7.01
N ILE A 7 -6.31 -5.54 6.00
CA ILE A 7 -5.87 -5.52 4.61
C ILE A 7 -6.11 -4.12 4.06
N SER A 8 -5.04 -3.46 3.63
CA SER A 8 -5.08 -2.19 2.93
C SER A 8 -5.03 -2.47 1.42
N GLU A 9 -6.12 -2.22 0.72
CA GLU A 9 -6.21 -2.42 -0.72
C GLU A 9 -5.53 -1.29 -1.47
N VAL A 10 -4.52 -1.61 -2.28
CA VAL A 10 -3.75 -0.61 -3.03
C VAL A 10 -3.91 -0.72 -4.54
N GLY A 11 -4.77 -1.58 -5.03
CA GLY A 11 -4.99 -1.82 -6.47
C GLY A 11 -5.42 -0.57 -7.22
N LEU A 12 -6.28 0.24 -6.63
CA LEU A 12 -6.76 1.50 -7.21
C LEU A 12 -5.66 2.57 -7.34
N ARG A 13 -4.59 2.50 -6.54
CA ARG A 13 -3.44 3.41 -6.62
C ARG A 13 -2.25 2.71 -7.24
N ASP A 14 -1.60 1.79 -6.51
CA ASP A 14 -0.36 1.14 -6.95
C ASP A 14 -0.59 0.23 -8.16
N GLY A 15 -1.71 -0.47 -8.15
CA GLY A 15 -2.15 -1.27 -9.26
C GLY A 15 -2.33 -0.45 -10.53
N LEU A 16 -3.25 0.50 -10.50
CA LEU A 16 -3.60 1.29 -11.68
C LEU A 16 -2.48 2.19 -12.20
N GLN A 17 -1.60 2.72 -11.32
CA GLN A 17 -0.49 3.56 -11.78
C GLN A 17 0.53 2.80 -12.64
N SER A 18 0.60 1.49 -12.52
CA SER A 18 1.62 0.66 -13.19
C SER A 18 1.16 0.08 -14.52
N ILE A 19 -0.10 0.28 -14.90
CA ILE A 19 -0.69 -0.21 -16.16
C ILE A 19 -0.89 0.94 -17.16
N SER A 20 -0.97 0.61 -18.45
CA SER A 20 -1.19 1.61 -19.52
C SER A 20 -2.66 2.02 -19.66
N PRO A 21 -3.65 1.11 -19.56
CA PRO A 21 -5.06 1.46 -19.64
C PRO A 21 -5.48 2.44 -18.53
N ILE A 22 -6.43 3.31 -18.84
CA ILE A 22 -7.05 4.24 -17.88
C ILE A 22 -8.43 3.70 -17.54
N MET A 23 -8.64 3.29 -16.29
CA MET A 23 -9.96 2.90 -15.79
C MET A 23 -10.85 4.14 -15.65
N PRO A 24 -12.08 4.15 -16.21
CA PRO A 24 -13.03 5.24 -16.03
C PRO A 24 -13.35 5.49 -14.55
N THR A 25 -13.56 6.75 -14.18
CA THR A 25 -13.90 7.12 -12.79
C THR A 25 -15.12 6.38 -12.23
N PRO A 26 -16.24 6.20 -12.98
CA PRO A 26 -17.37 5.41 -12.50
C PRO A 26 -17.01 3.96 -12.17
N ASP A 27 -16.10 3.35 -12.92
CA ASP A 27 -15.68 1.97 -12.71
C ASP A 27 -14.79 1.85 -11.46
N LYS A 28 -13.91 2.84 -11.20
CA LYS A 28 -13.17 2.94 -9.93
C LYS A 28 -14.11 3.06 -8.74
N GLN A 29 -15.16 3.88 -8.86
CA GLN A 29 -16.17 4.04 -7.81
C GLN A 29 -16.96 2.75 -7.58
N ALA A 30 -17.33 2.04 -8.64
CA ALA A 30 -17.98 0.74 -8.56
C ALA A 30 -17.07 -0.30 -7.88
N TRP A 31 -15.80 -0.36 -8.24
CA TRP A 31 -14.80 -1.21 -7.59
C TRP A 31 -14.70 -0.92 -6.08
N ILE A 32 -14.51 0.35 -5.70
CA ILE A 32 -14.45 0.78 -4.29
C ILE A 32 -15.71 0.34 -3.53
N ALA A 33 -16.89 0.60 -4.07
CA ALA A 33 -18.16 0.26 -3.43
C ALA A 33 -18.31 -1.26 -3.23
N ALA A 34 -18.01 -2.05 -4.26
CA ALA A 34 -18.13 -3.51 -4.20
C ALA A 34 -17.11 -4.12 -3.22
N GLN A 35 -15.88 -3.66 -3.24
CA GLN A 35 -14.85 -4.16 -2.33
C GLN A 35 -15.06 -3.72 -0.88
N HIS A 36 -15.60 -2.52 -0.67
CA HIS A 36 -16.05 -2.07 0.65
C HIS A 36 -17.22 -2.93 1.16
N ALA A 37 -18.20 -3.24 0.30
CA ALA A 37 -19.30 -4.13 0.63
C ALA A 37 -18.82 -5.56 0.95
N ALA A 38 -17.75 -6.04 0.29
CA ALA A 38 -17.09 -7.31 0.60
C ALA A 38 -16.30 -7.29 1.94
N GLY A 39 -16.23 -6.17 2.63
CA GLY A 39 -15.63 -6.07 3.97
C GLY A 39 -14.29 -5.33 4.03
N CYS A 40 -13.72 -4.87 2.94
CA CYS A 40 -12.50 -4.07 2.96
C CYS A 40 -12.73 -2.75 3.71
N ARG A 41 -11.81 -2.39 4.63
CA ARG A 41 -11.96 -1.23 5.52
C ARG A 41 -10.89 -0.18 5.35
N GLU A 42 -9.83 -0.44 4.59
CA GLU A 42 -8.83 0.55 4.19
C GLU A 42 -8.51 0.38 2.71
N MET A 43 -8.51 1.49 1.96
CA MET A 43 -8.16 1.51 0.53
C MET A 43 -7.31 2.73 0.20
N GLU A 44 -6.20 2.53 -0.49
CA GLU A 44 -5.44 3.61 -1.11
C GLU A 44 -6.00 3.84 -2.52
N VAL A 45 -6.83 4.87 -2.65
CA VAL A 45 -7.71 5.05 -3.82
C VAL A 45 -7.12 5.93 -4.92
N GLY A 46 -5.94 6.50 -4.72
CA GLY A 46 -5.31 7.34 -5.71
C GLY A 46 -4.04 8.03 -5.24
N SER A 47 -3.49 8.89 -6.09
CA SER A 47 -2.26 9.63 -5.83
C SER A 47 -2.37 11.08 -6.30
N PHE A 48 -1.95 12.02 -5.46
CA PHE A 48 -1.89 13.45 -5.79
C PHE A 48 -0.55 13.81 -6.48
N VAL A 49 -0.19 12.99 -7.45
CA VAL A 49 0.89 13.26 -8.41
C VAL A 49 0.29 14.02 -9.61
N PRO A 50 1.05 14.93 -10.26
CA PRO A 50 0.54 15.63 -11.46
C PRO A 50 0.00 14.67 -12.52
N ALA A 51 -1.19 14.93 -13.05
CA ALA A 51 -1.86 14.11 -14.06
C ALA A 51 -1.02 13.91 -15.33
N SER A 52 -0.12 14.84 -15.64
CA SER A 52 0.84 14.70 -16.76
C SER A 52 1.86 13.59 -16.56
N LEU A 53 2.11 13.16 -15.32
CA LEU A 53 3.01 12.07 -14.97
C LEU A 53 2.27 10.75 -14.78
N LEU A 54 1.06 10.80 -14.19
CA LEU A 54 0.21 9.63 -13.93
C LEU A 54 -1.23 9.90 -14.43
N PRO A 55 -1.48 9.83 -15.74
CA PRO A 55 -2.81 10.07 -16.29
C PRO A 55 -3.86 9.07 -15.78
N GLN A 56 -3.46 7.86 -15.38
CA GLN A 56 -4.33 6.84 -14.80
C GLN A 56 -4.99 7.30 -13.48
N LEU A 57 -4.36 8.23 -12.78
CA LEU A 57 -4.79 8.75 -11.47
C LEU A 57 -5.18 10.24 -11.53
N ALA A 58 -5.45 10.78 -12.73
CA ALA A 58 -5.81 12.18 -12.92
C ALA A 58 -7.10 12.60 -12.18
N ASP A 59 -7.98 11.64 -11.91
CA ASP A 59 -9.27 11.78 -11.24
C ASP A 59 -9.22 11.54 -9.73
N THR A 60 -8.03 11.39 -9.12
CA THR A 60 -7.84 11.07 -7.69
C THR A 60 -8.71 11.93 -6.76
N ALA A 61 -8.81 13.23 -7.00
CA ALA A 61 -9.61 14.12 -6.15
C ALA A 61 -11.12 13.76 -6.16
N GLU A 62 -11.65 13.32 -7.30
CA GLU A 62 -13.04 12.89 -7.43
C GLU A 62 -13.25 11.52 -6.76
N VAL A 63 -12.33 10.59 -6.98
CA VAL A 63 -12.37 9.24 -6.39
C VAL A 63 -12.27 9.31 -4.86
N VAL A 64 -11.37 10.13 -4.31
CA VAL A 64 -11.24 10.36 -2.85
C VAL A 64 -12.54 10.89 -2.28
N ARG A 65 -13.13 11.95 -2.86
CA ARG A 65 -14.41 12.51 -2.36
C ARG A 65 -15.56 11.51 -2.38
N TYR A 66 -15.62 10.65 -3.40
CA TYR A 66 -16.59 9.55 -3.44
C TYR A 66 -16.35 8.55 -2.30
N ALA A 67 -15.12 8.07 -2.17
CA ALA A 67 -14.75 7.04 -1.20
C ALA A 67 -14.96 7.50 0.27
N VAL A 68 -14.65 8.76 0.58
CA VAL A 68 -14.87 9.37 1.90
C VAL A 68 -16.36 9.36 2.30
N GLY A 69 -17.28 9.33 1.34
CA GLY A 69 -18.72 9.20 1.59
C GLY A 69 -19.15 7.79 2.03
N LEU A 70 -18.29 6.79 1.97
CA LEU A 70 -18.60 5.42 2.40
C LEU A 70 -18.29 5.24 3.89
N GLU A 71 -19.33 5.04 4.68
CA GLU A 71 -19.21 4.93 6.14
C GLU A 71 -18.33 3.74 6.54
N GLY A 72 -17.36 3.99 7.42
CA GLY A 72 -16.46 2.94 7.95
C GLY A 72 -15.30 2.57 7.02
N LEU A 73 -15.13 3.25 5.87
CA LEU A 73 -13.95 3.10 5.02
C LEU A 73 -12.87 4.11 5.41
N CYS A 74 -11.66 3.63 5.71
CA CYS A 74 -10.45 4.45 5.79
C CYS A 74 -9.94 4.70 4.37
N VAL A 75 -10.01 5.95 3.92
CA VAL A 75 -9.56 6.36 2.58
C VAL A 75 -8.14 6.88 2.67
N ALA A 76 -7.21 6.13 2.10
CA ALA A 76 -5.81 6.52 1.96
C ALA A 76 -5.54 7.10 0.56
N ALA A 77 -4.56 7.99 0.48
CA ALA A 77 -4.05 8.53 -0.79
C ALA A 77 -2.55 8.79 -0.70
N LEU A 78 -1.83 8.55 -1.80
CA LEU A 78 -0.41 8.86 -1.87
C LEU A 78 -0.20 10.34 -2.21
N ALA A 79 0.75 10.97 -1.52
CA ALA A 79 1.20 12.35 -1.80
C ALA A 79 2.74 12.41 -1.86
N PRO A 80 3.34 12.82 -2.98
CA PRO A 80 4.79 12.84 -3.13
C PRO A 80 5.47 14.06 -2.48
N ASN A 81 4.70 15.00 -1.94
CA ASN A 81 5.19 16.27 -1.39
C ASN A 81 4.07 17.00 -0.61
N LEU A 82 4.43 18.13 0.01
CA LEU A 82 3.50 18.98 0.78
C LEU A 82 2.28 19.42 -0.06
N ARG A 83 2.45 19.78 -1.31
CA ARG A 83 1.33 20.19 -2.17
C ARG A 83 0.32 19.05 -2.34
N GLY A 84 0.80 17.84 -2.65
CA GLY A 84 -0.06 16.66 -2.75
C GLY A 84 -0.77 16.35 -1.43
N LEU A 85 -0.08 16.48 -0.30
CA LEU A 85 -0.69 16.31 1.02
C LEU A 85 -1.80 17.35 1.28
N GLN A 86 -1.58 18.63 0.92
CA GLN A 86 -2.60 19.67 1.06
C GLN A 86 -3.83 19.35 0.20
N ASP A 87 -3.63 18.88 -1.02
CA ASP A 87 -4.71 18.48 -1.92
C ASP A 87 -5.46 17.23 -1.37
N ALA A 88 -4.75 16.25 -0.80
CA ALA A 88 -5.36 15.08 -0.13
C ALA A 88 -6.25 15.49 1.05
N VAL A 89 -5.75 16.37 1.92
CA VAL A 89 -6.49 16.92 3.07
C VAL A 89 -7.71 17.73 2.60
N ALA A 90 -7.55 18.53 1.56
CA ALA A 90 -8.66 19.33 1.01
C ALA A 90 -9.79 18.45 0.45
N ASN A 91 -9.48 17.24 -0.02
CA ASN A 91 -10.46 16.28 -0.52
C ASN A 91 -10.94 15.28 0.54
N GLY A 92 -10.45 15.38 1.79
CA GLY A 92 -10.95 14.63 2.94
C GLY A 92 -10.30 13.26 3.15
N ALA A 93 -9.15 12.98 2.56
CA ALA A 93 -8.43 11.73 2.80
C ALA A 93 -8.18 11.51 4.31
N HIS A 94 -8.44 10.31 4.78
CA HIS A 94 -8.27 9.91 6.18
C HIS A 94 -6.82 9.59 6.51
N LYS A 95 -6.09 9.05 5.54
CA LYS A 95 -4.67 8.68 5.62
C LYS A 95 -3.92 9.22 4.40
N VAL A 96 -2.71 9.72 4.61
CA VAL A 96 -1.83 10.16 3.52
C VAL A 96 -0.50 9.45 3.65
N THR A 97 -0.08 8.79 2.56
CA THR A 97 1.21 8.11 2.47
C THR A 97 2.19 8.93 1.64
N LEU A 98 3.37 9.22 2.19
CA LEU A 98 4.47 9.84 1.47
C LEU A 98 5.56 8.80 1.20
N PRO A 99 5.96 8.56 -0.07
CA PRO A 99 7.00 7.61 -0.39
C PRO A 99 8.40 8.18 -0.09
N PHE A 100 9.19 7.45 0.68
CA PHE A 100 10.60 7.77 0.93
C PHE A 100 11.49 6.60 0.55
N SER A 101 12.25 6.72 -0.51
CA SER A 101 13.11 5.64 -0.99
C SER A 101 14.38 5.49 -0.16
N MET A 102 14.69 4.28 0.27
CA MET A 102 15.92 3.94 0.99
C MET A 102 17.14 3.90 0.06
N SER A 103 16.94 3.85 -1.26
CA SER A 103 17.94 4.05 -2.29
C SER A 103 17.93 5.51 -2.74
N GLU A 104 19.01 6.25 -2.54
CA GLU A 104 19.08 7.65 -2.98
C GLU A 104 19.05 7.78 -4.50
N THR A 105 19.66 6.82 -5.21
CA THR A 105 19.61 6.76 -6.67
C THR A 105 18.17 6.62 -7.17
N HIS A 106 17.36 5.78 -6.51
CA HIS A 106 15.94 5.66 -6.83
C HIS A 106 15.16 6.93 -6.45
N SER A 107 15.46 7.55 -5.30
CA SER A 107 14.83 8.81 -4.87
C SER A 107 15.06 9.92 -5.90
N LEU A 108 16.28 10.09 -6.36
CA LEU A 108 16.62 11.05 -7.40
C LEU A 108 15.90 10.78 -8.72
N LYS A 109 15.78 9.50 -9.12
CA LYS A 109 15.09 9.14 -10.37
C LYS A 109 13.58 9.28 -10.27
N ASN A 110 12.97 8.93 -9.13
CA ASN A 110 11.52 8.88 -8.94
C ASN A 110 10.92 10.23 -8.51
N LEU A 111 11.59 10.92 -7.59
CA LEU A 111 11.11 12.17 -6.99
C LEU A 111 11.97 13.39 -7.35
N ASN A 112 13.09 13.19 -8.04
CA ASN A 112 14.11 14.21 -8.28
C ASN A 112 14.59 14.90 -6.98
N LYS A 113 14.70 14.13 -5.89
CA LYS A 113 15.09 14.62 -4.56
C LYS A 113 16.12 13.71 -3.92
N THR A 114 17.10 14.32 -3.24
CA THR A 114 18.02 13.62 -2.33
C THR A 114 17.30 13.20 -1.05
N HIS A 115 17.88 12.31 -0.25
CA HIS A 115 17.34 11.95 1.07
C HIS A 115 17.12 13.18 1.96
N ALA A 116 18.09 14.10 1.99
CA ALA A 116 17.98 15.33 2.79
C ALA A 116 16.79 16.21 2.34
N GLN A 117 16.52 16.28 1.05
CA GLN A 117 15.40 17.05 0.51
C GLN A 117 14.05 16.37 0.83
N VAL A 118 13.97 15.03 0.80
CA VAL A 118 12.73 14.32 1.19
C VAL A 118 12.50 14.45 2.70
N LEU A 119 13.53 14.37 3.54
CA LEU A 119 13.39 14.61 4.99
C LEU A 119 12.91 16.05 5.30
N ALA A 120 13.37 17.05 4.56
CA ALA A 120 12.87 18.41 4.68
C ALA A 120 11.38 18.50 4.29
N GLU A 121 10.99 17.85 3.20
CA GLU A 121 9.58 17.77 2.76
C GLU A 121 8.69 17.09 3.82
N ILE A 122 9.15 15.98 4.41
CA ILE A 122 8.41 15.28 5.48
C ILE A 122 8.21 16.22 6.68
N ARG A 123 9.23 17.01 7.05
CA ARG A 123 9.12 18.01 8.12
C ARG A 123 8.04 19.04 7.80
N ASP A 124 8.08 19.61 6.59
CA ASP A 124 7.10 20.61 6.16
C ASP A 124 5.67 20.03 6.17
N CYS A 125 5.51 18.76 5.78
CA CYS A 125 4.23 18.03 5.86
C CYS A 125 3.75 17.89 7.31
N VAL A 126 4.63 17.48 8.23
CA VAL A 126 4.30 17.33 9.66
C VAL A 126 3.92 18.67 10.28
N GLU A 127 4.64 19.75 9.96
CA GLU A 127 4.32 21.11 10.44
C GLU A 127 2.95 21.55 9.94
N PHE A 128 2.66 21.38 8.66
CA PHE A 128 1.34 21.68 8.09
C PHE A 128 0.22 20.89 8.80
N ILE A 129 0.39 19.58 9.03
CA ILE A 129 -0.61 18.74 9.71
C ILE A 129 -0.85 19.25 11.15
N LYS A 130 0.19 19.66 11.87
CA LYS A 130 0.08 20.19 13.23
C LYS A 130 -0.73 21.47 13.30
N GLU A 131 -0.72 22.30 12.26
CA GLU A 131 -1.51 23.54 12.17
C GLU A 131 -3.01 23.27 11.92
N LEU A 132 -3.37 22.09 11.39
CA LEU A 132 -4.76 21.75 11.12
C LEU A 132 -5.55 21.53 12.43
N PRO A 133 -6.86 21.82 12.45
CA PRO A 133 -7.75 21.37 13.50
C PRO A 133 -7.70 19.85 13.67
N LYS A 134 -7.71 19.33 14.89
CA LYS A 134 -7.53 17.89 15.17
C LYS A 134 -8.42 16.97 14.32
N HIS A 135 -9.69 17.35 14.13
CA HIS A 135 -10.65 16.55 13.35
C HIS A 135 -10.40 16.55 11.82
N ARG A 136 -9.46 17.37 11.34
CA ARG A 136 -9.06 17.43 9.93
C ARG A 136 -7.67 16.86 9.67
N ARG A 137 -6.97 16.41 10.70
CA ARG A 137 -5.65 15.82 10.56
C ARG A 137 -5.77 14.42 9.98
N PRO A 138 -5.19 14.16 8.81
CA PRO A 138 -5.07 12.79 8.33
C PRO A 138 -4.05 12.04 9.19
N GLN A 139 -4.13 10.73 9.23
CA GLN A 139 -3.01 9.89 9.63
C GLN A 139 -1.89 10.06 8.59
N PHE A 140 -0.67 10.33 9.04
CA PHE A 140 0.45 10.56 8.14
C PHE A 140 1.47 9.43 8.24
N GLU A 141 1.53 8.65 7.16
CA GLU A 141 2.46 7.54 6.99
C GLU A 141 3.60 7.93 6.06
N VAL A 142 4.82 7.46 6.38
CA VAL A 142 5.94 7.47 5.44
C VAL A 142 6.28 6.04 5.05
N SER A 143 6.11 5.72 3.76
CA SER A 143 6.44 4.40 3.21
C SER A 143 7.91 4.33 2.83
N LEU A 144 8.66 3.45 3.51
CA LEU A 144 10.10 3.24 3.32
C LEU A 144 10.32 2.34 2.10
N SER A 145 10.23 2.92 0.90
CA SER A 145 10.32 2.18 -0.36
C SER A 145 11.76 1.73 -0.66
N THR A 146 11.91 0.69 -1.48
CA THR A 146 13.19 0.02 -1.79
C THR A 146 13.97 -0.49 -0.57
N ALA A 147 13.32 -0.72 0.57
CA ALA A 147 13.98 -1.09 1.81
C ALA A 147 14.72 -2.45 1.73
N PHE A 148 14.30 -3.32 0.83
CA PHE A 148 14.87 -4.66 0.67
C PHE A 148 15.91 -4.75 -0.45
N GLY A 149 15.98 -3.73 -1.29
CA GLY A 149 16.87 -3.65 -2.43
C GLY A 149 16.28 -2.79 -3.55
N CYS A 150 17.13 -2.39 -4.48
CA CYS A 150 16.80 -1.44 -5.54
C CYS A 150 17.27 -1.95 -6.89
N THR A 151 16.44 -1.83 -7.93
CA THR A 151 16.80 -2.22 -9.31
C THR A 151 17.87 -1.32 -9.94
N LEU A 152 18.12 -0.15 -9.37
CA LEU A 152 19.13 0.81 -9.87
C LEU A 152 20.43 0.76 -9.08
N GLU A 153 20.36 0.56 -7.75
CA GLU A 153 21.51 0.61 -6.84
C GLU A 153 21.96 -0.80 -6.41
N GLY A 154 21.10 -1.81 -6.59
CA GLY A 154 21.34 -3.17 -6.08
C GLY A 154 20.98 -3.28 -4.59
N PRO A 155 21.84 -3.94 -3.77
CA PRO A 155 21.56 -4.10 -2.35
C PRO A 155 21.47 -2.76 -1.61
N VAL A 156 20.42 -2.57 -0.84
CA VAL A 156 20.29 -1.44 0.08
C VAL A 156 20.75 -1.89 1.47
N PRO A 157 21.80 -1.25 2.05
CA PRO A 157 22.31 -1.66 3.36
C PRO A 157 21.26 -1.49 4.47
N GLU A 158 21.05 -2.52 5.29
CA GLU A 158 20.05 -2.51 6.37
C GLU A 158 20.28 -1.35 7.35
N TYR A 159 21.53 -1.02 7.68
CA TYR A 159 21.85 0.12 8.56
C TYR A 159 21.33 1.46 8.01
N ARG A 160 21.28 1.63 6.67
CA ARG A 160 20.71 2.82 6.04
C ARG A 160 19.19 2.89 6.27
N VAL A 161 18.51 1.75 6.10
CA VAL A 161 17.06 1.66 6.36
C VAL A 161 16.76 2.02 7.80
N LEU A 162 17.51 1.45 8.76
CA LEU A 162 17.33 1.74 10.20
C LEU A 162 17.59 3.21 10.52
N ASN A 163 18.69 3.78 10.04
CA ASN A 163 19.03 5.18 10.30
C ASN A 163 18.03 6.16 9.70
N LEU A 164 17.58 5.92 8.46
CA LEU A 164 16.60 6.81 7.81
C LEU A 164 15.21 6.66 8.45
N SER A 165 14.81 5.46 8.88
CA SER A 165 13.54 5.27 9.60
C SER A 165 13.52 6.03 10.93
N GLU A 166 14.62 6.03 11.67
CA GLU A 166 14.78 6.77 12.92
C GLU A 166 14.62 8.27 12.68
N GLN A 167 15.34 8.82 11.68
CA GLN A 167 15.22 10.24 11.31
C GLN A 167 13.78 10.63 10.93
N VAL A 168 13.06 9.77 10.17
CA VAL A 168 11.67 10.01 9.79
C VAL A 168 10.76 10.05 11.01
N VAL A 169 10.91 9.08 11.93
CA VAL A 169 10.09 9.02 13.14
C VAL A 169 10.35 10.21 14.07
N GLU A 170 11.62 10.66 14.18
CA GLU A 170 11.99 11.86 14.95
C GLU A 170 11.35 13.15 14.41
N LEU A 171 11.00 13.22 13.12
CA LEU A 171 10.26 14.35 12.56
C LEU A 171 8.81 14.42 13.07
N GLY A 172 8.28 13.32 13.62
CA GLY A 172 6.96 13.28 14.25
C GLY A 172 5.86 12.76 13.34
N VAL A 173 6.17 11.90 12.38
CA VAL A 173 5.16 11.16 11.60
C VAL A 173 4.37 10.20 12.50
N ASP A 174 3.14 9.88 12.13
CA ASP A 174 2.33 8.95 12.91
C ASP A 174 2.89 7.54 12.84
N GLU A 175 3.27 7.09 11.63
CA GLU A 175 3.81 5.75 11.41
C GLU A 175 4.74 5.68 10.18
N VAL A 176 5.48 4.60 10.10
CA VAL A 176 6.23 4.19 8.91
C VAL A 176 5.78 2.80 8.48
N SER A 177 5.87 2.51 7.17
CA SER A 177 5.71 1.17 6.62
C SER A 177 6.94 0.71 5.87
N LEU A 178 7.23 -0.60 5.87
CA LEU A 178 8.30 -1.19 5.06
C LEU A 178 7.76 -1.60 3.70
N SER A 179 8.42 -1.14 2.61
CA SER A 179 8.00 -1.47 1.26
C SER A 179 9.07 -2.24 0.48
N ASP A 180 8.71 -3.43 0.01
CA ASP A 180 9.48 -4.24 -0.94
C ASP A 180 9.12 -3.90 -2.39
N THR A 181 9.39 -2.67 -2.77
CA THR A 181 9.07 -2.10 -4.09
C THR A 181 9.55 -2.94 -5.27
N THR A 182 10.59 -3.74 -5.08
CA THR A 182 11.25 -4.49 -6.14
C THR A 182 11.06 -6.00 -6.05
N GLY A 183 10.40 -6.49 -5.00
CA GLY A 183 10.25 -7.91 -4.72
C GLY A 183 11.60 -8.62 -4.49
N TYR A 184 12.54 -7.95 -3.85
CA TYR A 184 13.87 -8.51 -3.51
C TYR A 184 13.91 -9.12 -2.11
N GLY A 185 12.91 -8.79 -1.29
CA GLY A 185 12.83 -9.19 0.10
C GLY A 185 12.61 -10.69 0.30
N ASN A 186 13.09 -11.15 1.43
CA ASN A 186 12.83 -12.50 1.93
C ASN A 186 12.51 -12.45 3.43
N PRO A 187 11.87 -13.51 3.98
CA PRO A 187 11.40 -13.49 5.37
C PRO A 187 12.50 -13.22 6.41
N ARG A 188 13.71 -13.69 6.15
CA ARG A 188 14.84 -13.48 7.08
C ARG A 188 15.30 -12.02 7.09
N GLN A 189 15.30 -11.34 5.94
CA GLN A 189 15.64 -9.93 5.84
C GLN A 189 14.52 -9.07 6.46
N LEU A 190 13.26 -9.37 6.15
CA LEU A 190 12.11 -8.70 6.76
C LEU A 190 12.18 -8.76 8.29
N LYS A 191 12.43 -9.94 8.85
CA LYS A 191 12.57 -10.10 10.30
C LYS A 191 13.65 -9.18 10.90
N ARG A 192 14.82 -9.06 10.26
CA ARG A 192 15.89 -8.21 10.79
C ARG A 192 15.50 -6.73 10.71
N LEU A 193 14.90 -6.28 9.60
CA LEU A 193 14.45 -4.89 9.43
C LEU A 193 13.33 -4.54 10.43
N VAL A 194 12.33 -5.39 10.58
CA VAL A 194 11.23 -5.17 11.54
C VAL A 194 11.76 -5.07 12.97
N LEU A 195 12.59 -6.01 13.39
CA LEU A 195 13.16 -5.99 14.76
C LEU A 195 14.06 -4.78 14.98
N GLY A 196 14.87 -4.40 13.97
CA GLY A 196 15.74 -3.23 14.04
C GLY A 196 14.97 -1.92 14.12
N ILE A 197 13.98 -1.70 13.25
CA ILE A 197 13.16 -0.47 13.26
C ILE A 197 12.37 -0.37 14.57
N ARG A 198 11.73 -1.46 15.01
CA ARG A 198 10.98 -1.46 16.28
C ARG A 198 11.88 -1.23 17.49
N GLY A 199 13.12 -1.73 17.43
CA GLY A 199 14.11 -1.49 18.48
C GLY A 199 14.54 -0.03 18.59
N ASN A 200 14.66 0.67 17.44
CA ASN A 200 15.09 2.07 17.40
C ASN A 200 13.93 3.06 17.58
N CYS A 201 12.77 2.77 16.97
CA CYS A 201 11.69 3.73 16.81
C CYS A 201 10.46 3.45 17.72
N GLY A 202 10.36 2.25 18.31
CA GLY A 202 9.16 1.79 19.00
C GLY A 202 8.29 0.90 18.11
N ALA A 203 7.63 -0.09 18.73
CA ALA A 203 6.82 -1.06 18.00
C ALA A 203 5.59 -0.45 17.33
N GLU A 204 5.03 0.59 17.95
CA GLU A 204 3.84 1.32 17.48
C GLU A 204 4.09 2.17 16.23
N LYS A 205 5.38 2.43 15.90
CA LYS A 205 5.74 3.25 14.73
C LYS A 205 5.82 2.45 13.43
N LEU A 206 6.13 1.17 13.49
CA LEU A 206 6.11 0.30 12.30
C LEU A 206 4.84 -0.54 12.30
N ARG A 207 3.82 -0.10 11.59
CA ARG A 207 2.47 -0.71 11.61
C ARG A 207 2.16 -1.54 10.38
N GLY A 208 2.69 -1.17 9.22
CA GLY A 208 2.35 -1.78 7.95
C GLY A 208 3.54 -2.28 7.14
N VAL A 209 3.23 -3.17 6.20
CA VAL A 209 4.16 -3.61 5.16
C VAL A 209 3.47 -3.63 3.80
N HIS A 210 4.19 -3.13 2.79
CA HIS A 210 3.84 -3.20 1.38
C HIS A 210 4.80 -4.15 0.68
N LEU A 211 4.31 -5.27 0.21
CA LEU A 211 5.15 -6.36 -0.28
C LEU A 211 4.81 -6.74 -1.70
N HIS A 212 5.85 -6.87 -2.55
CA HIS A 212 5.69 -7.35 -3.91
C HIS A 212 5.97 -8.85 -4.03
N ASN A 213 5.20 -9.50 -4.90
CA ASN A 213 5.28 -10.93 -5.16
C ASN A 213 6.09 -11.27 -6.42
N THR A 214 6.85 -10.32 -6.96
CA THR A 214 7.61 -10.43 -8.21
C THR A 214 8.45 -11.71 -8.33
N ARG A 215 8.91 -12.27 -7.21
CA ARG A 215 9.69 -13.53 -7.16
C ARG A 215 9.03 -14.59 -6.27
N GLY A 216 7.71 -14.51 -6.06
CA GLY A 216 6.97 -15.49 -5.30
C GLY A 216 7.26 -15.48 -3.78
N GLN A 217 7.84 -14.39 -3.25
CA GLN A 217 8.15 -14.28 -1.81
C GLN A 217 7.11 -13.46 -1.03
N GLY A 218 6.14 -12.88 -1.72
CA GLY A 218 5.18 -11.95 -1.12
C GLY A 218 4.43 -12.54 0.06
N LEU A 219 3.74 -13.67 -0.12
CA LEU A 219 2.98 -14.33 0.95
C LEU A 219 3.87 -14.85 2.08
N ALA A 220 5.08 -15.35 1.76
CA ALA A 220 6.03 -15.78 2.79
C ALA A 220 6.52 -14.60 3.65
N ASN A 221 6.72 -13.44 3.03
CA ASN A 221 7.05 -12.21 3.74
C ASN A 221 5.86 -11.71 4.57
N ALA A 222 4.63 -11.77 4.04
CA ALA A 222 3.41 -11.40 4.76
C ALA A 222 3.20 -12.27 6.00
N LEU A 223 3.36 -13.59 5.88
CA LEU A 223 3.31 -14.51 7.02
C LEU A 223 4.33 -14.12 8.10
N MET A 224 5.59 -13.88 7.70
CA MET A 224 6.63 -13.45 8.65
C MET A 224 6.29 -12.12 9.30
N ALA A 225 5.69 -11.17 8.57
CA ALA A 225 5.26 -9.88 9.12
C ALA A 225 4.21 -10.07 10.22
N VAL A 226 3.20 -10.90 9.97
CA VAL A 226 2.14 -11.24 10.94
C VAL A 226 2.70 -11.93 12.18
N GLU A 227 3.59 -12.91 12.01
CA GLU A 227 4.27 -13.57 13.14
C GLU A 227 5.09 -12.60 13.99
N LEU A 228 5.55 -11.49 13.41
CA LEU A 228 6.23 -10.42 14.12
C LEU A 228 5.27 -9.37 14.69
N GLY A 229 3.96 -9.54 14.54
CA GLY A 229 2.94 -8.63 15.04
C GLY A 229 2.75 -7.37 14.18
N ILE A 230 3.05 -7.41 12.89
CA ILE A 230 2.63 -6.41 11.91
C ILE A 230 1.24 -6.81 11.42
N MET A 231 0.25 -5.96 11.69
CA MET A 231 -1.16 -6.30 11.46
C MET A 231 -1.84 -5.45 10.38
N THR A 232 -1.08 -4.66 9.62
CA THR A 232 -1.55 -3.98 8.41
C THR A 232 -0.73 -4.45 7.23
N LEU A 233 -1.39 -5.02 6.23
CA LEU A 233 -0.77 -5.59 5.04
C LEU A 233 -1.39 -4.98 3.79
N ASP A 234 -0.55 -4.40 2.93
CA ASP A 234 -0.98 -3.92 1.62
C ASP A 234 -1.08 -5.09 0.64
N ALA A 235 -2.15 -5.09 -0.13
CA ALA A 235 -2.37 -6.05 -1.21
C ALA A 235 -3.18 -5.42 -2.34
N SER A 236 -3.19 -6.03 -3.50
CA SER A 236 -3.95 -5.56 -4.67
C SER A 236 -4.85 -6.65 -5.19
N LEU A 237 -6.12 -6.32 -5.42
CA LEU A 237 -7.07 -7.22 -6.08
C LEU A 237 -6.50 -7.72 -7.39
N GLY A 238 -6.48 -9.05 -7.58
CA GLY A 238 -5.88 -9.67 -8.76
C GLY A 238 -4.38 -9.44 -8.91
N GLY A 239 -3.68 -8.92 -7.88
CA GLY A 239 -2.24 -8.66 -7.94
C GLY A 239 -1.85 -7.59 -8.97
N ILE A 240 -2.79 -6.71 -9.35
CA ILE A 240 -2.50 -5.61 -10.28
C ILE A 240 -1.40 -4.74 -9.68
N GLY A 241 -0.48 -4.29 -10.51
CA GLY A 241 0.66 -3.51 -10.04
C GLY A 241 1.98 -4.17 -10.42
N GLY A 242 2.04 -4.72 -11.65
CA GLY A 242 3.21 -5.42 -12.18
C GLY A 242 4.47 -4.56 -12.11
N CYS A 243 5.58 -5.17 -11.71
CA CYS A 243 6.87 -4.50 -11.78
C CYS A 243 7.29 -4.37 -13.25
N PRO A 244 7.51 -3.17 -13.80
CA PRO A 244 7.94 -3.01 -15.19
C PRO A 244 9.26 -3.70 -15.50
N PHE A 245 10.00 -4.10 -14.46
CA PHE A 245 11.28 -4.81 -14.56
C PHE A 245 11.14 -6.34 -14.45
N ALA A 246 9.93 -6.87 -14.36
CA ALA A 246 9.67 -8.31 -14.31
C ALA A 246 8.36 -8.65 -15.06
N PRO A 247 8.38 -8.63 -16.41
CA PRO A 247 7.22 -8.98 -17.22
C PRO A 247 6.69 -10.39 -16.89
N GLY A 248 5.36 -10.52 -16.70
CA GLY A 248 4.71 -11.79 -16.37
C GLY A 248 4.74 -12.20 -14.88
N ALA A 249 5.25 -11.34 -14.00
CA ALA A 249 5.14 -11.53 -12.56
C ALA A 249 4.06 -10.59 -11.99
N SER A 250 3.25 -11.08 -11.03
CA SER A 250 2.41 -10.20 -10.22
C SER A 250 3.31 -9.19 -9.52
N GLY A 251 2.91 -7.93 -9.45
CA GLY A 251 3.62 -6.91 -8.69
C GLY A 251 3.29 -7.04 -7.22
N ASN A 252 2.14 -6.53 -6.84
CA ASN A 252 1.62 -6.63 -5.48
C ASN A 252 1.26 -8.08 -5.10
N ILE A 253 1.19 -8.35 -3.79
CA ILE A 253 0.52 -9.56 -3.29
C ILE A 253 -0.94 -9.50 -3.75
N VAL A 254 -1.46 -10.64 -4.17
CA VAL A 254 -2.88 -10.79 -4.53
C VAL A 254 -3.73 -10.73 -3.27
N THR A 255 -4.68 -9.81 -3.20
CA THR A 255 -5.55 -9.63 -2.02
C THR A 255 -6.29 -10.91 -1.67
N GLU A 256 -6.84 -11.60 -2.66
CA GLU A 256 -7.61 -12.83 -2.48
C GLU A 256 -6.77 -13.97 -1.89
N ASP A 257 -5.52 -14.11 -2.35
CA ASP A 257 -4.60 -15.13 -1.83
C ASP A 257 -4.16 -14.81 -0.40
N LEU A 258 -3.93 -13.51 -0.10
CA LEU A 258 -3.57 -13.05 1.23
C LEU A 258 -4.72 -13.27 2.22
N VAL A 259 -5.94 -12.88 1.85
CA VAL A 259 -7.14 -13.11 2.68
C VAL A 259 -7.33 -14.60 2.93
N PHE A 260 -7.26 -15.44 1.89
CA PHE A 260 -7.37 -16.90 2.06
C PHE A 260 -6.32 -17.46 3.04
N MET A 261 -5.07 -17.03 2.92
CA MET A 261 -3.99 -17.47 3.81
C MET A 261 -4.31 -17.12 5.27
N LEU A 262 -4.68 -15.86 5.54
CA LEU A 262 -4.91 -15.36 6.89
C LEU A 262 -6.14 -16.02 7.53
N GLU A 263 -7.27 -16.06 6.83
CA GLU A 263 -8.50 -16.70 7.31
C GLU A 263 -8.30 -18.21 7.57
N SER A 264 -7.52 -18.89 6.72
CA SER A 264 -7.16 -20.31 6.91
C SER A 264 -6.29 -20.54 8.15
N MET A 265 -5.57 -19.51 8.61
CA MET A 265 -4.78 -19.53 9.84
C MET A 265 -5.62 -19.18 11.08
N GLY A 266 -6.89 -18.86 10.93
CA GLY A 266 -7.77 -18.43 12.02
C GLY A 266 -7.61 -16.95 12.39
N LEU A 267 -7.09 -16.12 11.48
CA LEU A 267 -6.93 -14.67 11.65
C LEU A 267 -8.00 -13.95 10.85
N SER A 268 -8.93 -13.29 11.54
CA SER A 268 -10.03 -12.57 10.88
C SER A 268 -9.53 -11.32 10.16
N THR A 269 -9.84 -11.23 8.86
CA THR A 269 -9.62 -10.02 8.04
C THR A 269 -10.88 -9.16 7.94
N GLY A 270 -12.03 -9.73 8.30
CA GLY A 270 -13.33 -9.10 8.13
C GLY A 270 -13.80 -9.02 6.67
N ILE A 271 -13.12 -9.69 5.75
CA ILE A 271 -13.41 -9.68 4.32
C ILE A 271 -14.14 -10.97 3.94
N ASP A 272 -15.30 -10.82 3.28
CA ASP A 272 -15.98 -11.94 2.61
C ASP A 272 -15.23 -12.29 1.33
N LEU A 273 -14.46 -13.38 1.39
CA LEU A 273 -13.61 -13.81 0.29
C LEU A 273 -14.39 -14.21 -0.96
N ALA A 274 -15.59 -14.77 -0.81
CA ALA A 274 -16.43 -15.10 -1.96
C ALA A 274 -16.91 -13.83 -2.67
N ALA A 275 -17.41 -12.86 -1.93
CA ALA A 275 -17.79 -11.55 -2.46
C ALA A 275 -16.56 -10.81 -3.07
N LEU A 276 -15.39 -10.90 -2.44
CA LEU A 276 -14.15 -10.30 -2.98
C LEU A 276 -13.77 -10.90 -4.35
N ILE A 277 -13.89 -12.21 -4.50
CA ILE A 277 -13.62 -12.88 -5.80
C ILE A 277 -14.58 -12.37 -6.89
N GLU A 278 -15.83 -12.08 -6.55
CA GLU A 278 -16.81 -11.53 -7.50
C GLU A 278 -16.43 -10.11 -7.96
N VAL A 279 -15.77 -9.30 -7.12
CA VAL A 279 -15.30 -7.95 -7.50
C VAL A 279 -14.33 -7.99 -8.68
N ARG A 280 -13.60 -9.09 -8.87
CA ARG A 280 -12.68 -9.26 -10.00
C ARG A 280 -13.36 -9.09 -11.37
N GLU A 281 -14.63 -9.47 -11.48
CA GLU A 281 -15.37 -9.35 -12.74
C GLU A 281 -15.56 -7.88 -13.16
N LEU A 282 -15.83 -6.99 -12.20
CA LEU A 282 -15.91 -5.54 -12.46
C LEU A 282 -14.58 -5.00 -13.00
N VAL A 283 -13.48 -5.45 -12.42
CA VAL A 283 -12.14 -5.02 -12.84
C VAL A 283 -11.81 -5.61 -14.22
N ARG A 284 -12.15 -6.88 -14.47
CA ARG A 284 -11.91 -7.55 -15.76
C ARG A 284 -12.74 -6.92 -16.90
N GLU A 285 -13.97 -6.54 -16.62
CA GLU A 285 -14.83 -5.85 -17.60
C GLU A 285 -14.28 -4.47 -17.96
N SER A 286 -13.78 -3.72 -16.99
CA SER A 286 -13.21 -2.39 -17.20
C SER A 286 -11.81 -2.41 -17.81
N LEU A 287 -11.03 -3.46 -17.51
CA LEU A 287 -9.63 -3.63 -17.92
C LEU A 287 -9.42 -5.00 -18.59
N PRO A 288 -10.04 -5.28 -19.75
CA PRO A 288 -10.05 -6.63 -20.34
C PRO A 288 -8.66 -7.11 -20.78
N ASP A 289 -7.74 -6.20 -21.03
CA ASP A 289 -6.36 -6.52 -21.47
C ASP A 289 -5.37 -6.59 -20.29
N VAL A 290 -5.83 -6.42 -19.06
CA VAL A 290 -4.99 -6.52 -17.85
C VAL A 290 -5.13 -7.90 -17.22
N GLU A 291 -4.02 -8.59 -17.09
CA GLU A 291 -3.99 -9.92 -16.45
C GLU A 291 -4.23 -9.77 -14.93
N LEU A 292 -5.18 -10.55 -14.42
CA LEU A 292 -5.45 -10.68 -12.99
C LEU A 292 -4.88 -12.02 -12.51
N PHE A 293 -3.97 -11.94 -11.55
CA PHE A 293 -3.33 -13.11 -10.92
C PHE A 293 -4.15 -13.59 -9.71
N GLY A 294 -3.86 -14.78 -9.23
CA GLY A 294 -4.39 -15.31 -7.98
C GLY A 294 -4.59 -16.82 -8.01
N PHE A 295 -3.96 -17.53 -7.07
CA PHE A 295 -4.15 -18.97 -6.94
C PHE A 295 -5.52 -19.34 -6.39
N THR A 296 -6.02 -18.55 -5.43
CA THR A 296 -7.31 -18.79 -4.78
C THR A 296 -8.49 -18.62 -5.73
N PRO A 297 -8.58 -17.53 -6.53
CA PRO A 297 -9.62 -17.41 -7.53
C PRO A 297 -9.59 -18.50 -8.60
N ASP A 298 -8.39 -18.91 -9.01
CA ASP A 298 -8.22 -19.93 -10.07
C ASP A 298 -8.58 -21.33 -9.58
N ALA A 299 -8.22 -21.68 -8.34
CA ALA A 299 -8.50 -22.99 -7.75
C ALA A 299 -9.94 -23.10 -7.18
N GLY A 300 -10.55 -21.97 -6.85
CA GLY A 300 -11.78 -21.92 -6.07
C GLY A 300 -11.58 -22.20 -4.59
N LEU A 301 -12.61 -21.91 -3.79
CA LEU A 301 -12.56 -22.15 -2.36
C LEU A 301 -12.68 -23.64 -2.03
N PRO A 302 -11.94 -24.17 -1.04
CA PRO A 302 -12.05 -25.56 -0.61
C PRO A 302 -13.48 -25.90 -0.15
N ILE A 303 -13.92 -27.14 -0.39
CA ILE A 303 -15.21 -27.64 0.12
C ILE A 303 -15.24 -27.51 1.64
N GLY A 304 -16.23 -26.78 2.16
CA GLY A 304 -16.39 -26.56 3.59
C GLY A 304 -15.53 -25.42 4.14
N TYR A 305 -14.93 -24.60 3.27
CA TYR A 305 -14.24 -23.38 3.71
C TYR A 305 -15.16 -22.52 4.58
N ARG A 306 -14.59 -22.01 5.68
CA ARG A 306 -15.22 -21.03 6.57
C ARG A 306 -14.18 -19.96 6.91
N ALA A 307 -14.59 -18.71 6.82
CA ALA A 307 -13.79 -17.60 7.34
C ALA A 307 -13.63 -17.70 8.86
N ALA A 308 -12.55 -17.11 9.38
CA ALA A 308 -12.21 -17.08 10.80
C ALA A 308 -13.17 -16.24 11.65
#